data_a0e73c661bb5a9d6b8832a08e31770b6
#
_entry.id   a0e73c661bb5a9d6b8832a08e31770b6
#
_cell.length_a   1.000
_cell.length_b   1.000
_cell.length_c   1.000
_cell.angle_alpha   90.00
_cell.angle_beta   90.00
_cell.angle_gamma   90.00
#
_symmetry.space_group_name_H-M   'P 1'
#
loop_
_entity.id
_entity.type
_entity.pdbx_description
1 polymer ?
#
loop_
_entity_poly.entity_id
_entity_poly.type
_entity_poly.pdbx_seq_one_letter_code
_entity_poly.pdbx_strand_id
1 'polypeptide(L)'
;VGPMVGMNLDASHLMWMGGDPIAAVHKLGADRIYHVHAKDVRLERNYVGADGVLDTKTIDKFAKRTWNYVALGHGHDVRWWKEFLSVLSMEGYDGPISQEMEDLTMPALTGVKKSTDVLKEAMPCDYE
;
A
#
# COMPACT_ATOMS: atom_id res chain seq x y z
N VAL A 1 -0.17 17.55 18.40
CA VAL A 1 -1.49 17.17 17.85
C VAL A 1 -2.20 16.37 18.93
N GLY A 2 -3.45 16.72 19.24
CA GLY A 2 -4.23 16.06 20.30
C GLY A 2 -4.65 14.63 19.96
N PRO A 3 -5.25 13.88 20.90
CA PRO A 3 -5.64 12.48 20.72
C PRO A 3 -6.79 12.26 19.72
N MET A 4 -7.42 13.36 19.27
CA MET A 4 -8.52 13.31 18.29
C MET A 4 -8.03 13.25 16.83
N VAL A 5 -6.72 13.27 16.59
CA VAL A 5 -6.13 13.24 15.24
C VAL A 5 -5.21 12.03 15.12
N GLY A 6 -5.51 11.16 14.17
CA GLY A 6 -4.72 9.99 13.82
C GLY A 6 -4.47 9.91 12.32
N MET A 7 -3.70 8.92 11.94
CA MET A 7 -3.32 8.64 10.56
C MET A 7 -4.30 7.66 9.92
N ASN A 8 -4.78 7.98 8.73
CA ASN A 8 -5.17 6.97 7.77
C ASN A 8 -3.90 6.58 7.00
N LEU A 9 -3.29 5.47 7.39
CA LEU A 9 -2.01 5.04 6.84
C LEU A 9 -2.24 4.35 5.50
N ASP A 10 -1.96 5.06 4.43
CA ASP A 10 -1.88 4.51 3.08
C ASP A 10 -0.41 4.24 2.73
N ALA A 11 -0.05 2.95 2.68
CA ALA A 11 1.32 2.52 2.40
C ALA A 11 1.82 3.02 1.04
N SER A 12 0.93 3.10 0.05
CA SER A 12 1.29 3.44 -1.33
C SER A 12 1.90 4.83 -1.48
N HIS A 13 1.45 5.80 -0.67
CA HIS A 13 1.99 7.16 -0.72
C HIS A 13 3.44 7.24 -0.26
N LEU A 14 3.82 6.45 0.73
CA LEU A 14 5.23 6.35 1.15
C LEU A 14 6.07 5.60 0.11
N MET A 15 5.54 4.51 -0.44
CA MET A 15 6.25 3.67 -1.41
C MET A 15 6.77 4.46 -2.61
N TRP A 16 5.90 5.24 -3.28
CA TRP A 16 6.34 5.98 -4.47
C TRP A 16 7.24 7.18 -4.13
N MET A 17 7.12 7.76 -2.93
CA MET A 17 7.98 8.84 -2.47
C MET A 17 9.35 8.37 -1.96
N GLY A 18 9.60 7.07 -1.89
CA GLY A 18 10.84 6.49 -1.37
C GLY A 18 10.87 6.37 0.16
N GLY A 19 9.72 6.52 0.83
CA GLY A 19 9.57 6.21 2.25
C GLY A 19 9.33 4.72 2.48
N ASP A 20 9.48 4.29 3.73
CA ASP A 20 9.23 2.93 4.16
C ASP A 20 7.96 2.88 5.03
N PRO A 21 6.86 2.25 4.55
CA PRO A 21 5.63 2.13 5.34
C PRO A 21 5.81 1.32 6.63
N ILE A 22 6.69 0.31 6.63
CA ILE A 22 6.96 -0.52 7.81
C ILE A 22 7.65 0.31 8.89
N ALA A 23 8.67 1.08 8.49
CA ALA A 23 9.33 2.02 9.41
C ALA A 23 8.35 3.10 9.92
N ALA A 24 7.39 3.51 9.11
CA ALA A 24 6.36 4.46 9.53
C ALA A 24 5.43 3.87 10.60
N VAL A 25 5.03 2.59 10.49
CA VAL A 25 4.24 1.90 11.51
C VAL A 25 4.96 1.91 12.85
N HIS A 26 6.22 1.49 12.89
CA HIS A 26 7.03 1.53 14.12
C HIS A 26 7.16 2.93 14.71
N LYS A 27 7.30 3.94 13.87
CA LYS A 27 7.45 5.33 14.34
C LYS A 27 6.16 5.95 14.85
N LEU A 28 5.02 5.61 14.27
CA LEU A 28 3.70 6.12 14.66
C LEU A 28 3.17 5.39 15.89
N GLY A 29 3.31 4.08 15.95
CA GLY A 29 2.63 3.22 16.89
C GLY A 29 1.12 3.09 16.60
N ALA A 30 0.48 2.01 17.10
CA ALA A 30 -0.93 1.74 16.85
C ALA A 30 -1.87 2.86 17.33
N ASP A 31 -1.54 3.52 18.43
CA ASP A 31 -2.34 4.63 19.00
C ASP A 31 -2.56 5.79 18.03
N ARG A 32 -1.75 5.90 17.00
CA ARG A 32 -1.81 6.98 16.01
C ARG A 32 -2.30 6.53 14.64
N ILE A 33 -2.51 5.23 14.45
CA ILE A 33 -3.03 4.66 13.20
C ILE A 33 -4.50 4.31 13.43
N TYR A 34 -5.40 5.10 12.84
CA TYR A 34 -6.85 4.91 13.01
C TYR A 34 -7.46 4.09 11.89
N HIS A 35 -6.81 4.06 10.75
CA HIS A 35 -7.22 3.29 9.60
C HIS A 35 -6.00 2.96 8.72
N VAL A 36 -6.06 1.85 8.00
CA VAL A 36 -5.03 1.44 7.04
C VAL A 36 -5.65 1.25 5.66
N HIS A 37 -5.04 1.85 4.64
CA HIS A 37 -5.32 1.54 3.26
C HIS A 37 -4.31 0.53 2.71
N ALA A 38 -4.81 -0.62 2.30
CA ALA A 38 -4.04 -1.58 1.53
C ALA A 38 -4.10 -1.20 0.05
N LYS A 39 -3.07 -0.50 -0.39
CA LYS A 39 -2.89 -0.02 -1.75
C LYS A 39 -1.44 -0.19 -2.15
N ASP A 40 -1.17 -0.73 -3.32
CA ASP A 40 0.16 -1.05 -3.78
C ASP A 40 0.65 -0.11 -4.88
N VAL A 41 1.95 0.02 -5.00
CA VAL A 41 2.62 0.83 -6.01
C VAL A 41 3.71 0.02 -6.68
N ARG A 42 3.80 0.11 -7.99
CA ARG A 42 4.93 -0.36 -8.77
C ARG A 42 5.74 0.81 -9.30
N LEU A 43 7.05 0.80 -9.06
CA LEU A 43 7.99 1.71 -9.69
C LEU A 43 8.36 1.20 -11.09
N GLU A 44 8.15 2.03 -12.10
CA GLU A 44 8.47 1.71 -13.49
C GLU A 44 9.94 2.02 -13.75
N ARG A 45 10.81 1.04 -13.49
CA ARG A 45 12.27 1.19 -13.44
C ARG A 45 12.87 1.84 -14.69
N ASN A 46 12.26 1.59 -15.86
CA ASN A 46 12.72 2.16 -17.12
C ASN A 46 12.56 3.69 -17.20
N TYR A 47 11.68 4.26 -16.41
CA TYR A 47 11.40 5.70 -16.37
C TYR A 47 12.01 6.37 -15.15
N VAL A 48 11.96 5.71 -13.97
CA VAL A 48 12.50 6.27 -12.72
C VAL A 48 13.97 6.65 -12.85
N GLY A 49 14.76 5.87 -13.57
CA GLY A 49 16.19 6.14 -13.77
C GLY A 49 16.50 7.46 -14.49
N ALA A 50 15.58 7.94 -15.33
CA ALA A 50 15.73 9.20 -16.06
C ALA A 50 14.92 10.34 -15.42
N ASP A 51 13.68 10.07 -15.02
CA ASP A 51 12.71 11.11 -14.63
C ASP A 51 12.56 11.24 -13.11
N GLY A 52 13.08 10.28 -12.32
CA GLY A 52 12.86 10.24 -10.88
C GLY A 52 11.43 9.86 -10.52
N VAL A 53 11.04 10.05 -9.25
CA VAL A 53 9.71 9.65 -8.74
C VAL A 53 8.72 10.80 -8.63
N LEU A 54 9.14 12.05 -8.82
CA LEU A 54 8.26 13.24 -8.78
C LEU A 54 7.53 13.43 -10.11
N ASP A 55 6.78 12.41 -10.50
CA ASP A 55 6.05 12.40 -11.78
C ASP A 55 4.65 12.99 -11.60
N THR A 56 4.35 14.03 -12.38
CA THR A 56 3.07 14.75 -12.38
C THR A 56 2.14 14.36 -13.52
N LYS A 57 2.53 13.35 -14.33
CA LYS A 57 1.65 12.87 -15.41
C LYS A 57 0.35 12.31 -14.84
N THR A 58 -0.74 12.58 -15.52
CA THR A 58 -2.07 12.08 -15.14
C THR A 58 -2.17 10.56 -15.20
N ILE A 59 -3.06 9.97 -14.41
CA ILE A 59 -3.16 8.52 -14.23
C ILE A 59 -3.48 7.77 -15.54
N ASP A 60 -4.20 8.41 -16.48
CA ASP A 60 -4.50 7.87 -17.81
C ASP A 60 -3.23 7.63 -18.66
N LYS A 61 -2.13 8.27 -18.31
CA LYS A 61 -0.82 8.07 -18.97
C LYS A 61 0.03 6.99 -18.31
N PHE A 62 -0.62 6.03 -17.64
CA PHE A 62 0.03 4.99 -16.83
C PHE A 62 1.21 4.28 -17.54
N ALA A 63 1.14 4.07 -18.85
CA ALA A 63 2.21 3.44 -19.63
C ALA A 63 3.52 4.26 -19.74
N LYS A 64 3.50 5.55 -19.32
CA LYS A 64 4.65 6.48 -19.41
C LYS A 64 5.00 7.13 -18.08
N ARG A 65 4.33 6.73 -17.00
CA ARG A 65 4.61 7.23 -15.65
C ARG A 65 5.81 6.52 -15.04
N THR A 66 6.44 7.16 -14.06
CA THR A 66 7.54 6.57 -13.30
C THR A 66 7.06 5.63 -12.19
N TRP A 67 5.80 5.74 -11.81
CA TRP A 67 5.15 4.85 -10.85
C TRP A 67 3.65 4.75 -11.13
N ASN A 68 3.05 3.63 -10.77
CA ASN A 68 1.63 3.39 -10.94
C ASN A 68 1.06 2.71 -9.70
N TYR A 69 -0.18 3.07 -9.35
CA TYR A 69 -0.96 2.23 -8.45
C TYR A 69 -1.31 0.92 -9.15
N VAL A 70 -1.18 -0.17 -8.42
CA VAL A 70 -1.41 -1.52 -8.94
C VAL A 70 -2.17 -2.36 -7.91
N ALA A 71 -2.81 -3.42 -8.37
CA ALA A 71 -3.41 -4.40 -7.47
C ALA A 71 -2.34 -4.99 -6.52
N LEU A 72 -2.73 -5.33 -5.29
CA LEU A 72 -1.81 -5.90 -4.30
C LEU A 72 -1.09 -7.12 -4.88
N GLY A 73 0.20 -7.20 -4.61
CA GLY A 73 1.05 -8.25 -5.15
C GLY A 73 1.64 -7.96 -6.54
N HIS A 74 1.21 -6.88 -7.21
CA HIS A 74 1.73 -6.48 -8.51
C HIS A 74 2.85 -5.42 -8.44
N GLY A 75 3.01 -4.78 -7.29
CA GLY A 75 4.12 -3.87 -6.98
C GLY A 75 5.07 -4.50 -5.97
N HIS A 76 4.57 -4.80 -4.81
CA HIS A 76 5.22 -5.53 -3.73
C HIS A 76 4.62 -6.93 -3.63
N ASP A 77 5.44 -7.96 -3.47
CA ASP A 77 4.97 -9.34 -3.38
C ASP A 77 4.23 -9.62 -2.06
N VAL A 78 3.59 -10.79 -1.98
CA VAL A 78 2.85 -11.21 -0.78
C VAL A 78 3.74 -11.29 0.47
N ARG A 79 5.04 -11.50 0.30
CA ARG A 79 6.00 -11.56 1.40
C ARG A 79 6.15 -10.20 2.07
N TRP A 80 6.20 -9.12 1.29
CA TRP A 80 6.21 -7.76 1.81
C TRP A 80 4.92 -7.43 2.56
N TRP A 81 3.78 -7.84 2.02
CA TRP A 81 2.48 -7.64 2.67
C TRP A 81 2.37 -8.42 3.99
N LYS A 82 2.90 -9.64 4.06
CA LYS A 82 3.01 -10.41 5.31
C LYS A 82 3.82 -9.67 6.37
N GLU A 83 4.94 -9.07 6.00
CA GLU A 83 5.78 -8.29 6.91
C GLU A 83 5.04 -7.05 7.38
N PHE A 84 4.45 -6.26 6.48
CA PHE A 84 3.71 -5.04 6.82
C PHE A 84 2.56 -5.30 7.79
N LEU A 85 1.72 -6.31 7.50
CA LEU A 85 0.57 -6.66 8.35
C LEU A 85 1.01 -7.27 9.70
N SER A 86 2.09 -8.04 9.70
CA SER A 86 2.67 -8.57 10.93
C SER A 86 3.18 -7.46 11.84
N VAL A 87 3.86 -6.45 11.28
CA VAL A 87 4.34 -5.31 12.05
C VAL A 87 3.20 -4.46 12.59
N LEU A 88 2.13 -4.24 11.81
CA LEU A 88 0.91 -3.59 12.33
C LEU A 88 0.35 -4.32 13.56
N SER A 89 0.27 -5.66 13.47
CA SER A 89 -0.18 -6.49 14.60
C SER A 89 0.77 -6.44 15.79
N MET A 90 2.09 -6.45 15.56
CA MET A 90 3.11 -6.34 16.61
C MET A 90 3.02 -5.00 17.37
N GLU A 91 2.72 -3.91 16.68
CA GLU A 91 2.49 -2.60 17.30
C GLU A 91 1.11 -2.47 17.98
N GLY A 92 0.26 -3.51 17.88
CA GLY A 92 -1.06 -3.58 18.54
C GLY A 92 -2.19 -2.98 17.73
N TYR A 93 -2.02 -2.80 16.41
CA TYR A 93 -3.11 -2.35 15.54
C TYR A 93 -4.10 -3.50 15.29
N ASP A 94 -5.37 -3.28 15.65
CA ASP A 94 -6.49 -4.19 15.41
C ASP A 94 -7.67 -3.52 14.67
N GLY A 95 -7.39 -2.35 14.09
CA GLY A 95 -8.37 -1.57 13.33
C GLY A 95 -8.62 -2.10 11.91
N PRO A 96 -9.53 -1.45 11.18
CA PRO A 96 -9.91 -1.87 9.84
C PRO A 96 -8.79 -1.65 8.81
N ILE A 97 -8.68 -2.57 7.86
CA ILE A 97 -7.83 -2.45 6.67
C ILE A 97 -8.73 -2.43 5.46
N SER A 98 -8.77 -1.30 4.76
CA SER A 98 -9.55 -1.13 3.53
C SER A 98 -8.67 -1.30 2.32
N GLN A 99 -9.14 -2.10 1.38
CA GLN A 99 -8.52 -2.21 0.07
C GLN A 99 -8.91 -1.03 -0.81
N GLU A 100 -7.93 -0.41 -1.45
CA GLU A 100 -8.14 0.62 -2.46
C GLU A 100 -7.59 0.17 -3.81
N MET A 101 -8.43 0.25 -4.87
CA MET A 101 -8.12 -0.29 -6.19
C MET A 101 -8.07 0.80 -7.24
N GLU A 102 -6.85 1.11 -7.71
CA GLU A 102 -6.60 2.10 -8.78
C GLU A 102 -5.69 1.55 -9.90
N ASP A 103 -5.65 0.25 -10.10
CA ASP A 103 -4.90 -0.38 -11.19
C ASP A 103 -5.65 -0.24 -12.51
N LEU A 104 -5.06 0.49 -13.47
CA LEU A 104 -5.63 0.69 -14.80
C LEU A 104 -5.23 -0.40 -15.82
N THR A 105 -4.42 -1.38 -15.41
CA THR A 105 -3.97 -2.46 -16.30
C THR A 105 -4.94 -3.63 -16.35
N MET A 106 -5.95 -3.64 -15.48
CA MET A 106 -6.97 -4.69 -15.41
C MET A 106 -8.35 -4.14 -15.01
N PRO A 107 -9.44 -4.89 -15.28
CA PRO A 107 -10.77 -4.54 -14.79
C PRO A 107 -10.79 -4.41 -13.25
N ALA A 108 -11.46 -3.38 -12.72
CA ALA A 108 -11.48 -3.09 -11.29
C ALA A 108 -11.87 -4.29 -10.42
N LEU A 109 -12.93 -5.04 -10.82
CA LEU A 109 -13.38 -6.22 -10.08
C LEU A 109 -12.31 -7.34 -10.04
N THR A 110 -11.55 -7.50 -11.13
CA THR A 110 -10.44 -8.45 -11.19
C THR A 110 -9.32 -8.03 -10.22
N GLY A 111 -8.98 -6.75 -10.19
CA GLY A 111 -7.99 -6.21 -9.27
C GLY A 111 -8.41 -6.34 -7.81
N VAL A 112 -9.66 -6.01 -7.49
CA VAL A 112 -10.23 -6.20 -6.15
C VAL A 112 -10.10 -7.66 -5.69
N LYS A 113 -10.50 -8.62 -6.55
CA LYS A 113 -10.42 -10.04 -6.22
C LYS A 113 -8.97 -10.48 -5.95
N LYS A 114 -8.04 -10.14 -6.86
CA LYS A 114 -6.62 -10.47 -6.69
C LYS A 114 -6.03 -9.87 -5.42
N SER A 115 -6.33 -8.61 -5.13
CA SER A 115 -5.86 -7.94 -3.91
C SER A 115 -6.45 -8.57 -2.65
N THR A 116 -7.71 -8.99 -2.69
CA THR A 116 -8.33 -9.73 -1.58
C THR A 116 -7.63 -11.06 -1.31
N ASP A 117 -7.26 -11.79 -2.37
CA ASP A 117 -6.53 -13.06 -2.23
C ASP A 117 -5.15 -12.83 -1.58
N VAL A 118 -4.43 -11.78 -1.98
CA VAL A 118 -3.15 -11.40 -1.36
C VAL A 118 -3.34 -11.02 0.11
N LEU A 119 -4.36 -10.21 0.44
CA LEU A 119 -4.63 -9.83 1.84
C LEU A 119 -4.94 -11.05 2.69
N LYS A 120 -5.81 -11.95 2.22
CA LYS A 120 -6.15 -13.19 2.95
C LYS A 120 -4.92 -14.04 3.22
N GLU A 121 -4.02 -14.17 2.24
CA GLU A 121 -2.77 -14.91 2.43
C GLU A 121 -1.80 -14.20 3.39
N ALA A 122 -1.82 -12.86 3.41
CA ALA A 122 -0.86 -12.05 4.15
C ALA A 122 -1.28 -11.77 5.61
N MET A 123 -2.57 -11.89 5.94
CA MET A 123 -3.05 -11.63 7.31
C MET A 123 -2.43 -12.60 8.32
N PRO A 124 -2.00 -12.10 9.50
CA PRO A 124 -1.38 -12.93 10.54
C PRO A 124 -2.40 -13.72 11.39
N CYS A 125 -3.66 -13.81 10.98
CA CYS A 125 -4.75 -14.52 11.65
C CYS A 125 -5.55 -15.35 10.67
N ASP A 126 -6.19 -16.42 11.16
CA ASP A 126 -7.13 -17.20 10.38
C ASP A 126 -8.45 -16.44 10.19
N TYR A 127 -9.02 -16.54 8.99
CA TYR A 127 -10.39 -16.11 8.75
C TYR A 127 -11.32 -17.29 8.99
N GLU A 128 -12.22 -17.14 9.94
CA GLU A 128 -13.37 -18.04 10.09
C GLU A 128 -14.43 -17.78 9.02
#